data_74ccc33aa01b91bc53111b3b4c1328cd
#
_entry.id   74ccc33aa01b91bc53111b3b4c1328cd
#
_cell.length_a   1.000
_cell.length_b   1.000
_cell.length_c   1.000
_cell.angle_alpha   90.00
_cell.angle_beta   90.00
_cell.angle_gamma   90.00
#
_symmetry.space_group_name_H-M   'P 1'
#
loop_
_entity.id
_entity.type
_entity.pdbx_description
1 polymer ?
#
loop_
_entity_poly.entity_id
_entity_poly.type
_entity_poly.pdbx_seq_one_letter_code
_entity_poly.pdbx_strand_id
1 'polypeptide(L)'
;MPNQYRMSYFMPPIAPVRNEQGRMVTPPTLLPFCEVSVEQVFQMITCNENLKLLTAQVRNAPDMRTAKATLLPYVTPCGTFTRRNSKCFVSPSGLVVIDVDNLDSYDEAVSMRRLLFDDPFLCPVLTYVSPSGRGVKAFVPSGTLYPEDEAQNITESMNKAMQYVEMAYGLSLIHISEPTRPY
;
A
#
# COMPACT_ATOMS: atom_id res chain seq x y z
N MET A 1 18.40 7.29 12.68
CA MET A 1 18.71 6.00 12.04
C MET A 1 18.53 6.15 10.54
N PRO A 2 19.50 5.78 9.70
CA PRO A 2 19.39 6.05 8.29
C PRO A 2 18.40 5.07 7.63
N ASN A 3 17.42 5.62 6.93
CA ASN A 3 16.70 5.05 5.76
C ASN A 3 16.59 3.51 5.65
N GLN A 4 16.02 2.85 6.66
CA GLN A 4 16.02 1.40 6.75
C GLN A 4 15.08 0.73 5.71
N TYR A 5 14.00 1.37 5.31
CA TYR A 5 12.97 0.78 4.48
C TYR A 5 12.83 1.56 3.16
N ARG A 6 13.49 1.09 2.09
CA ARG A 6 13.44 1.69 0.76
C ARG A 6 12.38 1.03 -0.10
N MET A 7 11.61 1.84 -0.81
CA MET A 7 10.57 1.39 -1.73
C MET A 7 10.53 2.25 -2.99
N SER A 8 10.09 1.69 -4.10
CA SER A 8 9.93 2.46 -5.34
C SER A 8 8.66 3.30 -5.30
N TYR A 9 8.77 4.54 -5.78
CA TYR A 9 7.69 5.50 -5.93
C TYR A 9 7.39 5.71 -7.42
N PHE A 10 6.12 5.59 -7.79
CA PHE A 10 5.65 5.75 -9.17
C PHE A 10 4.67 6.92 -9.26
N MET A 11 4.92 7.81 -10.24
CA MET A 11 4.00 8.89 -10.54
C MET A 11 2.74 8.37 -11.26
N PRO A 12 1.58 9.02 -11.07
CA PRO A 12 0.39 8.69 -11.84
C PRO A 12 0.57 9.01 -13.35
N PRO A 13 -0.25 8.39 -14.22
CA PRO A 13 -1.23 7.36 -13.93
C PRO A 13 -0.60 5.96 -13.78
N ILE A 14 -1.09 5.15 -12.85
CA ILE A 14 -0.66 3.75 -12.71
C ILE A 14 -1.52 2.75 -13.51
N ALA A 15 -2.65 3.22 -14.03
CA ALA A 15 -3.47 2.52 -15.03
C ALA A 15 -3.60 3.37 -16.30
N PRO A 16 -3.87 2.76 -17.47
CA PRO A 16 -4.03 3.52 -18.70
C PRO A 16 -5.26 4.45 -18.60
N VAL A 17 -5.08 5.72 -18.98
CA VAL A 17 -6.19 6.65 -19.13
C VAL A 17 -6.83 6.42 -20.50
N ARG A 18 -8.15 6.28 -20.53
CA ARG A 18 -8.92 6.04 -21.76
C ARG A 18 -9.93 7.17 -21.98
N ASN A 19 -10.21 7.49 -23.23
CA ASN A 19 -11.28 8.40 -23.60
C ASN A 19 -12.66 7.70 -23.58
N GLU A 20 -13.73 8.44 -23.86
CA GLU A 20 -15.09 7.93 -23.92
C GLU A 20 -15.28 6.78 -24.92
N GLN A 21 -14.46 6.72 -25.98
CA GLN A 21 -14.47 5.64 -26.97
C GLN A 21 -13.60 4.43 -26.55
N GLY A 22 -13.05 4.43 -25.31
CA GLY A 22 -12.21 3.35 -24.78
C GLY A 22 -10.77 3.33 -25.31
N ARG A 23 -10.37 4.30 -26.15
CA ARG A 23 -9.00 4.40 -26.66
C ARG A 23 -8.05 4.93 -25.59
N MET A 24 -6.87 4.34 -25.50
CA MET A 24 -5.83 4.78 -24.57
C MET A 24 -5.30 6.16 -24.99
N VAL A 25 -5.40 7.14 -24.09
CA VAL A 25 -4.91 8.50 -24.26
C VAL A 25 -3.57 8.68 -23.57
N THR A 26 -3.43 8.13 -22.35
CA THR A 26 -2.19 8.17 -21.59
C THR A 26 -1.81 6.77 -21.15
N PRO A 27 -0.60 6.29 -21.47
CA PRO A 27 -0.12 5.00 -21.01
C PRO A 27 0.16 5.03 -19.50
N PRO A 28 0.11 3.86 -18.84
CA PRO A 28 0.47 3.78 -17.44
C PRO A 28 1.96 4.00 -17.23
N THR A 29 2.32 4.63 -16.13
CA THR A 29 3.71 4.75 -15.68
C THR A 29 4.25 3.38 -15.27
N LEU A 30 5.35 2.97 -15.85
CA LEU A 30 5.99 1.68 -15.60
C LEU A 30 7.36 1.81 -14.93
N LEU A 31 8.01 2.96 -15.05
CA LEU A 31 9.31 3.23 -14.44
C LEU A 31 9.12 3.93 -13.10
N PRO A 32 9.89 3.58 -12.06
CA PRO A 32 9.86 4.33 -10.82
C PRO A 32 10.41 5.74 -11.07
N PHE A 33 9.82 6.71 -10.39
CA PHE A 33 10.30 8.09 -10.41
C PHE A 33 11.52 8.25 -9.49
N CYS A 34 11.45 7.65 -8.29
CA CYS A 34 12.53 7.63 -7.31
C CYS A 34 12.28 6.52 -6.28
N GLU A 35 13.24 6.38 -5.37
CA GLU A 35 13.06 5.60 -4.15
C GLU A 35 12.67 6.53 -3.00
N VAL A 36 11.81 6.04 -2.10
CA VAL A 36 11.33 6.76 -0.92
C VAL A 36 11.43 5.89 0.33
N SER A 37 11.55 6.54 1.48
CA SER A 37 11.49 5.91 2.80
C SER A 37 10.06 5.94 3.38
N VAL A 38 9.82 5.18 4.45
CA VAL A 38 8.57 5.23 5.21
C VAL A 38 8.27 6.65 5.72
N GLU A 39 9.28 7.36 6.19
CA GLU A 39 9.14 8.73 6.66
C GLU A 39 8.68 9.69 5.55
N GLN A 40 9.24 9.54 4.35
CA GLN A 40 8.81 10.34 3.20
C GLN A 40 7.37 10.02 2.79
N VAL A 41 6.96 8.74 2.85
CA VAL A 41 5.56 8.35 2.61
C VAL A 41 4.65 8.97 3.67
N PHE A 42 5.04 8.92 4.96
CA PHE A 42 4.29 9.57 6.03
C PHE A 42 4.12 11.08 5.78
N GLN A 43 5.19 11.78 5.42
CA GLN A 43 5.14 13.21 5.08
C GLN A 43 4.23 13.49 3.88
N MET A 44 4.28 12.65 2.83
CA MET A 44 3.38 12.78 1.68
C MET A 44 1.90 12.64 2.09
N ILE A 45 1.59 11.70 2.98
CA ILE A 45 0.20 11.47 3.44
C ILE A 45 -0.28 12.61 4.34
N THR A 46 0.58 13.13 5.22
CA THR A 46 0.17 14.07 6.27
C THR A 46 0.34 15.54 5.88
N CYS A 47 1.34 15.87 5.07
CA CYS A 47 1.77 17.24 4.82
C CYS A 47 1.58 17.71 3.37
N ASN A 48 1.29 16.81 2.42
CA ASN A 48 1.19 17.21 1.01
C ASN A 48 -0.25 17.64 0.66
N GLU A 49 -0.49 18.94 0.58
CA GLU A 49 -1.81 19.51 0.28
C GLU A 49 -2.34 19.10 -1.10
N ASN A 50 -1.47 18.94 -2.10
CA ASN A 50 -1.91 18.48 -3.42
C ASN A 50 -2.44 17.03 -3.37
N LEU A 51 -1.73 16.13 -2.69
CA LEU A 51 -2.21 14.74 -2.50
C LEU A 51 -3.50 14.69 -1.68
N LYS A 52 -3.68 15.59 -0.73
CA LYS A 52 -4.93 15.73 0.03
C LYS A 52 -6.09 16.12 -0.87
N LEU A 53 -5.90 17.11 -1.76
CA LEU A 53 -6.90 17.52 -2.74
C LEU A 53 -7.23 16.39 -3.73
N LEU A 54 -6.22 15.71 -4.28
CA LEU A 54 -6.41 14.56 -5.17
C LEU A 54 -7.14 13.41 -4.46
N THR A 55 -6.83 13.15 -3.19
CA THR A 55 -7.54 12.14 -2.39
C THR A 55 -9.02 12.50 -2.21
N ALA A 56 -9.33 13.78 -1.99
CA ALA A 56 -10.71 14.25 -1.92
C ALA A 56 -11.43 14.08 -3.27
N GLN A 57 -10.76 14.35 -4.39
CA GLN A 57 -11.30 14.08 -5.73
C GLN A 57 -11.60 12.60 -5.94
N VAL A 58 -10.68 11.71 -5.54
CA VAL A 58 -10.89 10.25 -5.62
C VAL A 58 -12.14 9.82 -4.84
N ARG A 59 -12.32 10.32 -3.61
CA ARG A 59 -13.47 9.99 -2.77
C ARG A 59 -14.81 10.44 -3.34
N ASN A 60 -14.82 11.51 -4.12
CA ASN A 60 -16.01 12.06 -4.76
C ASN A 60 -16.20 11.55 -6.20
N ALA A 61 -15.30 10.74 -6.74
CA ALA A 61 -15.38 10.25 -8.09
C ALA A 61 -16.46 9.14 -8.22
N PRO A 62 -17.23 9.12 -9.32
CA PRO A 62 -18.18 8.04 -9.58
C PRO A 62 -17.53 6.66 -9.67
N ASP A 63 -16.31 6.59 -10.20
CA ASP A 63 -15.46 5.41 -10.22
C ASP A 63 -14.17 5.70 -9.44
N MET A 64 -14.23 5.45 -8.13
CA MET A 64 -13.09 5.64 -7.23
C MET A 64 -11.89 4.80 -7.62
N ARG A 65 -12.10 3.59 -8.16
CA ARG A 65 -11.00 2.69 -8.54
C ARG A 65 -10.19 3.27 -9.67
N THR A 66 -10.83 3.70 -10.73
CA THR A 66 -10.16 4.36 -11.86
C THR A 66 -9.55 5.69 -11.44
N ALA A 67 -10.27 6.51 -10.67
CA ALA A 67 -9.76 7.78 -10.17
C ALA A 67 -8.49 7.60 -9.33
N LYS A 68 -8.48 6.63 -8.39
CA LYS A 68 -7.30 6.29 -7.60
C LYS A 68 -6.11 5.91 -8.49
N ALA A 69 -6.34 5.08 -9.48
CA ALA A 69 -5.28 4.57 -10.36
C ALA A 69 -4.73 5.62 -11.35
N THR A 70 -5.49 6.66 -11.64
CA THR A 70 -5.11 7.70 -12.61
C THR A 70 -4.61 8.99 -11.98
N LEU A 71 -5.00 9.29 -10.73
CA LEU A 71 -4.68 10.55 -10.05
C LEU A 71 -3.62 10.42 -8.96
N LEU A 72 -3.54 9.26 -8.28
CA LEU A 72 -2.66 9.13 -7.13
C LEU A 72 -1.37 8.40 -7.47
N PRO A 73 -0.26 8.78 -6.83
CA PRO A 73 0.98 8.03 -6.92
C PRO A 73 0.86 6.67 -6.22
N TYR A 74 1.84 5.81 -6.48
CA TYR A 74 1.90 4.46 -5.96
C TYR A 74 3.30 4.17 -5.41
N VAL A 75 3.36 3.46 -4.29
CA VAL A 75 4.61 2.94 -3.71
C VAL A 75 4.58 1.41 -3.66
N THR A 76 5.76 0.79 -3.69
CA THR A 76 5.93 -0.67 -3.56
C THR A 76 6.58 -0.99 -2.21
N PRO A 77 5.81 -1.09 -1.11
CA PRO A 77 6.39 -1.19 0.24
C PRO A 77 7.27 -2.41 0.45
N CYS A 78 7.06 -3.51 -0.28
CA CYS A 78 7.87 -4.72 -0.16
C CYS A 78 9.32 -4.59 -0.70
N GLY A 79 9.61 -3.53 -1.46
CA GLY A 79 10.98 -3.32 -1.99
C GLY A 79 11.08 -2.37 -3.17
N THR A 80 12.25 -2.39 -3.79
CA THR A 80 12.56 -1.55 -4.95
C THR A 80 12.52 -2.33 -6.24
N PHE A 81 12.20 -1.63 -7.35
CA PHE A 81 12.01 -2.21 -8.67
C PHE A 81 12.64 -1.31 -9.74
N THR A 82 13.21 -1.90 -10.79
CA THR A 82 13.61 -1.14 -12.00
C THR A 82 12.41 -0.83 -12.89
N ARG A 83 11.33 -1.61 -12.78
CA ARG A 83 10.09 -1.43 -13.51
C ARG A 83 8.93 -2.01 -12.70
N ARG A 84 7.72 -1.48 -12.86
CA ARG A 84 6.52 -1.99 -12.20
C ARG A 84 6.09 -3.37 -12.74
N ASN A 85 6.89 -4.36 -12.41
CA ASN A 85 6.72 -5.76 -12.79
C ASN A 85 7.45 -6.62 -11.74
N SER A 86 6.86 -7.71 -11.29
CA SER A 86 7.46 -8.62 -10.31
C SER A 86 8.82 -9.17 -10.73
N LYS A 87 9.05 -9.38 -12.03
CA LYS A 87 10.34 -9.82 -12.58
C LYS A 87 11.45 -8.76 -12.52
N CYS A 88 11.09 -7.51 -12.24
CA CYS A 88 12.01 -6.37 -12.15
C CYS A 88 12.31 -5.95 -10.70
N PHE A 89 12.10 -6.87 -9.76
CA PHE A 89 12.46 -6.70 -8.35
C PHE A 89 13.97 -6.55 -8.19
N VAL A 90 14.41 -5.58 -7.37
CA VAL A 90 15.83 -5.27 -7.14
C VAL A 90 16.25 -5.71 -5.75
N SER A 91 15.58 -5.18 -4.72
CA SER A 91 15.92 -5.49 -3.34
C SER A 91 14.72 -5.41 -2.41
N PRO A 92 14.64 -6.26 -1.38
CA PRO A 92 13.60 -6.18 -0.37
C PRO A 92 13.78 -4.91 0.47
N SER A 93 12.67 -4.33 0.91
CA SER A 93 12.67 -3.24 1.88
C SER A 93 12.81 -3.73 3.32
N GLY A 94 12.48 -4.99 3.58
CA GLY A 94 12.27 -5.53 4.92
C GLY A 94 10.86 -5.25 5.47
N LEU A 95 9.92 -4.84 4.62
CA LEU A 95 8.51 -4.62 4.98
C LEU A 95 7.58 -5.59 4.26
N VAL A 96 6.53 -5.97 4.96
CA VAL A 96 5.33 -6.56 4.38
C VAL A 96 4.16 -5.58 4.53
N VAL A 97 3.12 -5.76 3.71
CA VAL A 97 1.93 -4.89 3.74
C VAL A 97 0.71 -5.70 4.11
N ILE A 98 0.02 -5.24 5.14
CA ILE A 98 -1.35 -5.65 5.42
C ILE A 98 -2.27 -4.65 4.74
N ASP A 99 -3.16 -5.14 3.89
CA ASP A 99 -4.12 -4.33 3.15
C ASP A 99 -5.53 -4.82 3.47
N VAL A 100 -6.23 -4.10 4.32
CA VAL A 100 -7.62 -4.36 4.68
C VAL A 100 -8.50 -3.50 3.80
N ASP A 101 -9.33 -4.11 2.98
CA ASP A 101 -10.22 -3.43 2.05
C ASP A 101 -11.71 -3.69 2.40
N ASN A 102 -12.61 -2.94 1.75
CA ASN A 102 -14.06 -3.12 1.81
C ASN A 102 -14.69 -2.97 3.20
N LEU A 103 -14.12 -2.12 4.05
CA LEU A 103 -14.76 -1.73 5.30
C LEU A 103 -16.05 -0.94 5.04
N ASP A 104 -17.03 -1.05 5.93
CA ASP A 104 -18.36 -0.50 5.74
C ASP A 104 -18.37 1.05 5.78
N SER A 105 -17.46 1.64 6.57
CA SER A 105 -17.43 3.09 6.75
C SER A 105 -16.01 3.63 6.95
N TYR A 106 -15.89 4.97 6.87
CA TYR A 106 -14.66 5.68 7.22
C TYR A 106 -14.31 5.53 8.70
N ASP A 107 -15.31 5.56 9.58
CA ASP A 107 -15.11 5.45 11.03
C ASP A 107 -14.61 4.05 11.42
N GLU A 108 -15.10 3.02 10.72
CA GLU A 108 -14.58 1.67 10.86
C GLU A 108 -13.13 1.58 10.38
N ALA A 109 -12.78 2.20 9.25
CA ALA A 109 -11.41 2.26 8.78
C ALA A 109 -10.49 2.99 9.75
N VAL A 110 -10.95 4.07 10.38
CA VAL A 110 -10.18 4.78 11.43
C VAL A 110 -9.99 3.89 12.66
N SER A 111 -11.01 3.17 13.08
CA SER A 111 -10.96 2.23 14.21
C SER A 111 -10.00 1.08 13.92
N MET A 112 -10.11 0.47 12.77
CA MET A 112 -9.20 -0.61 12.31
C MET A 112 -7.76 -0.12 12.21
N ARG A 113 -7.53 1.11 11.69
CA ARG A 113 -6.18 1.71 11.65
C ARG A 113 -5.56 1.81 13.04
N ARG A 114 -6.34 2.19 14.05
CA ARG A 114 -5.86 2.28 15.45
C ARG A 114 -5.55 0.90 16.00
N LEU A 115 -6.44 -0.05 15.82
CA LEU A 115 -6.24 -1.44 16.27
C LEU A 115 -4.94 -2.03 15.68
N LEU A 116 -4.72 -1.88 14.38
CA LEU A 116 -3.50 -2.37 13.74
C LEU A 116 -2.25 -1.61 14.19
N PHE A 117 -2.36 -0.30 14.46
CA PHE A 117 -1.23 0.50 14.93
C PHE A 117 -0.78 0.11 16.34
N ASP A 118 -1.72 -0.16 17.21
CA ASP A 118 -1.49 -0.51 18.61
C ASP A 118 -1.21 -2.00 18.83
N ASP A 119 -1.21 -2.80 17.74
CA ASP A 119 -0.99 -4.24 17.81
C ASP A 119 0.45 -4.59 18.22
N PRO A 120 0.63 -5.26 19.38
CA PRO A 120 1.97 -5.54 19.92
C PRO A 120 2.74 -6.62 19.16
N PHE A 121 2.07 -7.43 18.33
CA PHE A 121 2.71 -8.46 17.53
C PHE A 121 3.16 -7.93 16.17
N LEU A 122 2.33 -7.12 15.53
CA LEU A 122 2.62 -6.56 14.20
C LEU A 122 3.65 -5.43 14.27
N CYS A 123 3.58 -4.58 15.31
CA CYS A 123 4.45 -3.41 15.50
C CYS A 123 4.66 -2.62 14.20
N PRO A 124 3.60 -2.18 13.50
CA PRO A 124 3.73 -1.52 12.21
C PRO A 124 4.48 -0.19 12.31
N VAL A 125 5.32 0.09 11.32
CA VAL A 125 6.05 1.36 11.23
C VAL A 125 5.22 2.47 10.60
N LEU A 126 4.13 2.12 9.92
CA LEU A 126 3.17 3.07 9.34
C LEU A 126 1.81 2.39 9.18
N THR A 127 0.74 3.08 9.61
CA THR A 127 -0.64 2.70 9.30
C THR A 127 -1.42 3.91 8.81
N TYR A 128 -2.24 3.72 7.78
CA TYR A 128 -3.08 4.80 7.27
C TYR A 128 -4.37 4.29 6.63
N VAL A 129 -5.39 5.13 6.65
CA VAL A 129 -6.64 4.87 5.93
C VAL A 129 -6.39 5.04 4.44
N SER A 130 -6.82 4.07 3.64
CA SER A 130 -6.65 4.11 2.18
C SER A 130 -7.34 5.32 1.55
N PRO A 131 -6.92 5.77 0.36
CA PRO A 131 -7.54 6.92 -0.31
C PRO A 131 -9.05 6.79 -0.53
N SER A 132 -9.56 5.56 -0.67
CA SER A 132 -11.02 5.32 -0.77
C SER A 132 -11.79 5.65 0.52
N GLY A 133 -11.10 5.71 1.66
CA GLY A 133 -11.73 5.87 2.97
C GLY A 133 -12.36 4.60 3.54
N ARG A 134 -12.27 3.47 2.83
CA ARG A 134 -12.91 2.19 3.17
C ARG A 134 -11.91 1.05 3.26
N GLY A 135 -10.69 1.34 3.63
CA GLY A 135 -9.65 0.35 3.84
C GLY A 135 -8.49 0.93 4.64
N VAL A 136 -7.60 0.06 5.10
CA VAL A 136 -6.43 0.40 5.90
C VAL A 136 -5.21 -0.32 5.35
N LYS A 137 -4.09 0.39 5.30
CA LYS A 137 -2.79 -0.20 4.99
C LYS A 137 -1.87 -0.09 6.20
N ALA A 138 -1.20 -1.19 6.51
CA ALA A 138 -0.17 -1.23 7.54
C ALA A 138 1.14 -1.77 6.95
N PHE A 139 2.24 -1.06 7.19
CA PHE A 139 3.59 -1.48 6.83
C PHE A 139 4.25 -2.11 8.06
N VAL A 140 4.49 -3.40 7.99
CA VAL A 140 4.97 -4.22 9.11
C VAL A 140 6.38 -4.70 8.80
N PRO A 141 7.37 -4.52 9.71
CA PRO A 141 8.69 -5.10 9.53
C PRO A 141 8.62 -6.63 9.45
N SER A 142 9.21 -7.23 8.43
CA SER A 142 9.21 -8.69 8.28
C SER A 142 9.92 -9.41 9.43
N GLY A 143 10.93 -8.78 10.04
CA GLY A 143 11.65 -9.31 11.19
C GLY A 143 10.81 -9.43 12.47
N THR A 144 9.69 -8.70 12.62
CA THR A 144 8.78 -8.88 13.76
C THR A 144 7.97 -10.16 13.64
N LEU A 145 7.73 -10.64 12.42
CA LEU A 145 6.96 -11.84 12.13
C LEU A 145 7.81 -13.11 12.25
N TYR A 146 9.13 -12.98 12.16
CA TYR A 146 10.10 -14.05 12.25
C TYR A 146 11.33 -13.57 13.05
N PRO A 147 11.40 -13.84 14.37
CA PRO A 147 12.49 -13.39 15.24
C PRO A 147 13.85 -14.06 14.98
N GLU A 148 13.88 -15.18 14.29
CA GLU A 148 15.09 -15.99 14.09
C GLU A 148 15.45 -16.11 12.60
N ASP A 149 16.53 -15.48 12.25
CA ASP A 149 17.60 -15.68 11.22
C ASP A 149 17.31 -16.34 9.86
N GLU A 150 16.12 -16.65 9.50
CA GLU A 150 15.86 -17.15 8.16
C GLU A 150 15.38 -15.97 7.29
N ALA A 151 16.21 -15.59 6.35
CA ALA A 151 15.87 -14.68 5.23
C ALA A 151 14.73 -15.27 4.42
N GLN A 152 13.53 -15.18 4.97
CA GLN A 152 12.38 -15.89 4.47
C GLN A 152 11.69 -15.09 3.36
N ASN A 153 11.12 -15.85 2.50
CA ASN A 153 10.36 -15.39 1.37
C ASN A 153 9.32 -14.35 1.81
N ILE A 154 9.36 -13.16 1.25
CA ILE A 154 8.39 -12.08 1.48
C ILE A 154 6.95 -12.60 1.48
N THR A 155 6.65 -13.57 0.61
CA THR A 155 5.34 -14.21 0.51
C THR A 155 4.94 -14.96 1.79
N GLU A 156 5.87 -15.64 2.45
CA GLU A 156 5.59 -16.35 3.70
C GLU A 156 5.34 -15.38 4.85
N SER A 157 6.15 -14.32 4.95
CA SER A 157 5.96 -13.25 5.93
C SER A 157 4.60 -12.58 5.75
N MET A 158 4.19 -12.34 4.52
CA MET A 158 2.87 -11.80 4.20
C MET A 158 1.75 -12.74 4.61
N ASN A 159 1.84 -14.02 4.24
CA ASN A 159 0.83 -15.02 4.59
C ASN A 159 0.67 -15.13 6.11
N LYS A 160 1.77 -15.10 6.86
CA LYS A 160 1.73 -15.16 8.33
C LYS A 160 1.09 -13.92 8.94
N ALA A 161 1.45 -12.72 8.44
CA ALA A 161 0.81 -11.48 8.86
C ALA A 161 -0.70 -11.48 8.58
N MET A 162 -1.10 -11.97 7.41
CA MET A 162 -2.49 -12.08 7.01
C MET A 162 -3.26 -13.06 7.90
N GLN A 163 -2.73 -14.26 8.11
CA GLN A 163 -3.34 -15.26 9.00
C GLN A 163 -3.51 -14.71 10.43
N TYR A 164 -2.50 -14.01 10.93
CA TYR A 164 -2.62 -13.38 12.25
C TYR A 164 -3.75 -12.36 12.29
N VAL A 165 -3.85 -11.48 11.32
CA VAL A 165 -4.90 -10.44 11.24
C VAL A 165 -6.29 -11.07 11.14
N GLU A 166 -6.44 -12.14 10.37
CA GLU A 166 -7.70 -12.89 10.33
C GLU A 166 -8.09 -13.46 11.70
N MET A 167 -7.15 -14.12 12.36
CA MET A 167 -7.40 -14.75 13.66
C MET A 167 -7.65 -13.72 14.77
N ALA A 168 -6.87 -12.64 14.79
CA ALA A 168 -6.93 -11.62 15.84
C ALA A 168 -8.14 -10.70 15.72
N TYR A 169 -8.54 -10.38 14.48
CA TYR A 169 -9.56 -9.34 14.21
C TYR A 169 -10.83 -9.88 13.54
N GLY A 170 -10.89 -11.18 13.26
CA GLY A 170 -12.07 -11.81 12.64
C GLY A 170 -12.32 -11.35 11.20
N LEU A 171 -11.29 -10.82 10.53
CA LEU A 171 -11.39 -10.36 9.15
C LEU A 171 -11.35 -11.56 8.20
N SER A 172 -12.32 -11.67 7.31
CA SER A 172 -12.28 -12.68 6.25
C SER A 172 -11.19 -12.33 5.21
N LEU A 173 -10.50 -13.33 4.65
CA LEU A 173 -9.52 -13.19 3.55
C LEU A 173 -10.05 -12.37 2.35
N ILE A 174 -11.36 -12.24 2.22
CA ILE A 174 -12.02 -11.39 1.20
C ILE A 174 -11.67 -9.90 1.37
N HIS A 175 -11.27 -9.49 2.57
CA HIS A 175 -10.93 -8.11 2.91
C HIS A 175 -9.43 -7.80 2.83
N ILE A 176 -8.58 -8.79 2.54
CA ILE A 176 -7.13 -8.65 2.52
C ILE A 176 -6.65 -8.84 1.09
N SER A 177 -6.18 -7.76 0.45
CA SER A 177 -5.65 -7.82 -0.91
C SER A 177 -4.19 -8.29 -0.91
N GLU A 178 -3.83 -9.22 -1.80
CA GLU A 178 -2.42 -9.55 -2.03
C GLU A 178 -1.67 -8.31 -2.55
N PRO A 179 -0.66 -7.79 -1.83
CA PRO A 179 0.06 -6.58 -2.21
C PRO A 179 0.99 -6.75 -3.43
N THR A 180 1.08 -7.94 -3.98
CA THR A 180 1.98 -8.29 -5.09
C THR A 180 1.33 -8.25 -6.47
N ARG A 181 0.01 -8.02 -6.58
CA ARG A 181 -0.62 -7.87 -7.90
C ARG A 181 -0.38 -6.46 -8.43
N PRO A 182 0.46 -6.27 -9.48
CA PRO A 182 0.41 -5.05 -10.26
C PRO A 182 -0.97 -4.99 -10.93
N TYR A 183 -1.73 -3.98 -10.58
CA TYR A 183 -3.03 -3.69 -11.22
C TYR A 183 -2.82 -3.37 -12.70
#